data_e0e7250b39b7aca424e46044ddac66a9
#
_entry.id   e0e7250b39b7aca424e46044ddac66a9
#
_cell.length_a   1.000
_cell.length_b   1.000
_cell.length_c   1.000
_cell.angle_alpha   90.00
_cell.angle_beta   90.00
_cell.angle_gamma   90.00
#
_symmetry.space_group_name_H-M   'P 1'
#
loop_
_entity.id
_entity.type
_entity.pdbx_description
1 polymer ?
#
loop_
_entity_poly.entity_id
_entity_poly.type
_entity_poly.pdbx_seq_one_letter_code
_entity_poly.pdbx_strand_id
1 'polypeptide(L)'
;MLNSRRQLLQAGAGLLLVGPVAHPLQALAQTPVCDDSPTPRQIEGPFYTPQTPKRSDLTSGLSGQVLVLEGRVLNTQCQPIANAIVDLWGCDAQGNYDNKGFKLRGHQFTDSQGRFRFQTIKPGAYGNSSFRRTPHLHVKVQGQGTPLLTTQLYFPDEPLNQQDGFYNPALLVQIGESKAQTVLASFDFVLPARSEG
;
A
#
# COMPACT_ATOMS: atom_id res chain seq x y z
N MET A 1 29.85 33.36 82.53
CA MET A 1 28.59 32.62 82.30
C MET A 1 28.38 32.61 80.79
N LEU A 2 28.77 31.51 80.11
CA LEU A 2 28.78 31.39 78.69
C LEU A 2 27.74 30.37 78.23
N ASN A 3 26.72 30.76 77.51
CA ASN A 3 25.76 29.85 76.90
C ASN A 3 26.08 29.73 75.41
N SER A 4 26.58 28.58 75.10
CA SER A 4 26.82 28.15 73.69
C SER A 4 25.55 27.54 73.14
N ARG A 5 24.98 28.12 72.09
CA ARG A 5 23.90 27.51 71.30
C ARG A 5 24.51 26.80 70.09
N ARG A 6 24.44 25.49 70.09
CA ARG A 6 24.71 24.69 68.92
C ARG A 6 23.53 24.75 67.96
N GLN A 7 23.76 25.23 66.73
CA GLN A 7 22.82 25.12 65.61
C GLN A 7 23.05 23.79 64.93
N LEU A 8 22.00 22.98 64.90
CA LEU A 8 21.94 21.77 64.06
C LEU A 8 21.59 22.18 62.62
N LEU A 9 22.50 21.91 61.66
CA LEU A 9 22.22 21.96 60.24
C LEU A 9 21.53 20.66 59.83
N GLN A 10 20.23 20.74 59.46
CA GLN A 10 19.53 19.63 58.82
C GLN A 10 19.84 19.69 57.33
N ALA A 11 20.59 18.69 56.84
CA ALA A 11 20.80 18.45 55.45
C ALA A 11 19.58 17.71 54.89
N GLY A 12 18.75 18.41 54.10
CA GLY A 12 17.67 17.81 53.36
C GLY A 12 18.20 17.10 52.11
N ALA A 13 18.17 15.78 52.10
CA ALA A 13 18.44 14.98 50.90
C ALA A 13 17.22 15.04 49.97
N GLY A 14 17.28 15.82 48.91
CA GLY A 14 16.28 15.81 47.83
C GLY A 14 16.43 14.56 46.99
N LEU A 15 15.45 13.65 47.08
CA LEU A 15 15.34 12.47 46.24
C LEU A 15 14.75 12.90 44.86
N LEU A 16 15.60 13.00 43.84
CA LEU A 16 15.18 13.20 42.47
C LEU A 16 14.58 11.87 41.94
N LEU A 17 13.25 11.81 41.90
CA LEU A 17 12.55 10.74 41.20
C LEU A 17 12.69 10.95 39.69
N VAL A 18 13.65 10.25 39.06
CA VAL A 18 13.76 10.14 37.62
C VAL A 18 12.67 9.12 37.21
N GLY A 19 11.54 9.67 36.72
CA GLY A 19 10.49 8.83 36.10
C GLY A 19 11.00 8.17 34.82
N PRO A 20 10.51 6.98 34.49
CA PRO A 20 10.89 6.32 33.24
C PRO A 20 10.44 7.17 32.05
N VAL A 21 11.40 7.61 31.24
CA VAL A 21 11.12 8.24 29.95
C VAL A 21 10.57 7.13 29.06
N ALA A 22 9.26 7.10 28.88
CA ALA A 22 8.61 6.24 27.90
C ALA A 22 9.05 6.69 26.50
N HIS A 23 10.02 5.99 25.92
CA HIS A 23 10.34 6.14 24.51
C HIS A 23 9.11 5.64 23.72
N PRO A 24 8.55 6.44 22.79
CA PRO A 24 7.54 5.90 21.90
C PRO A 24 8.20 4.74 21.13
N LEU A 25 7.69 3.54 21.33
CA LEU A 25 7.98 2.43 20.44
C LEU A 25 7.54 2.88 19.04
N GLN A 26 8.49 3.38 18.26
CA GLN A 26 8.32 3.46 16.83
C GLN A 26 8.10 2.00 16.39
N ALA A 27 6.85 1.67 16.04
CA ALA A 27 6.57 0.47 15.30
C ALA A 27 7.49 0.52 14.09
N LEU A 28 8.52 -0.32 14.10
CA LEU A 28 9.32 -0.57 12.92
C LEU A 28 8.31 -1.14 11.92
N ALA A 29 7.82 -0.30 11.01
CA ALA A 29 7.15 -0.77 9.83
C ALA A 29 8.12 -1.80 9.23
N GLN A 30 7.75 -3.06 9.29
CA GLN A 30 8.55 -4.11 8.67
C GLN A 30 8.59 -3.73 7.19
N THR A 31 9.75 -3.25 6.77
CA THR A 31 10.01 -3.00 5.36
C THR A 31 9.74 -4.33 4.67
N PRO A 32 8.79 -4.42 3.73
CA PRO A 32 8.62 -5.66 2.98
C PRO A 32 9.99 -6.09 2.49
N VAL A 33 10.31 -7.35 2.71
CA VAL A 33 11.57 -7.90 2.19
C VAL A 33 11.42 -7.85 0.68
N CYS A 34 12.12 -6.93 0.04
CA CYS A 34 12.25 -6.96 -1.40
C CYS A 34 12.99 -8.26 -1.72
N ASP A 35 12.29 -9.25 -2.25
CA ASP A 35 12.96 -10.28 -2.99
C ASP A 35 13.29 -9.66 -4.36
N ASP A 36 14.44 -9.95 -4.91
CA ASP A 36 14.94 -9.42 -6.17
C ASP A 36 14.15 -9.93 -7.40
N SER A 37 13.11 -10.73 -7.18
CA SER A 37 12.27 -11.30 -8.23
C SER A 37 11.33 -10.23 -8.80
N PRO A 38 11.30 -10.04 -10.12
CA PRO A 38 10.37 -9.10 -10.74
C PRO A 38 8.91 -9.45 -10.44
N THR A 39 8.11 -8.43 -10.18
CA THR A 39 6.67 -8.60 -10.00
C THR A 39 6.05 -9.33 -11.20
N PRO A 40 5.29 -10.41 -10.98
CA PRO A 40 4.67 -11.18 -12.06
C PRO A 40 3.74 -10.33 -12.92
N ARG A 41 3.83 -10.53 -14.24
CA ARG A 41 2.92 -9.92 -15.21
C ARG A 41 1.58 -10.66 -15.19
N GLN A 42 0.52 -9.89 -15.44
CA GLN A 42 -0.85 -10.41 -15.59
C GLN A 42 -1.52 -9.78 -16.80
N ILE A 43 -2.66 -10.31 -17.20
CA ILE A 43 -3.45 -9.76 -18.31
C ILE A 43 -4.04 -8.40 -17.93
N GLU A 44 -4.15 -7.52 -18.92
CA GLU A 44 -4.81 -6.21 -18.78
C GLU A 44 -6.31 -6.34 -18.54
N GLY A 45 -6.91 -7.35 -19.14
CA GLY A 45 -8.36 -7.49 -19.18
C GLY A 45 -9.04 -6.49 -20.14
N PRO A 46 -10.38 -6.58 -20.30
CA PRO A 46 -11.12 -5.78 -21.28
C PRO A 46 -11.53 -4.39 -20.79
N PHE A 47 -11.21 -4.02 -19.54
CA PHE A 47 -11.75 -2.81 -18.90
C PHE A 47 -10.72 -1.69 -18.72
N TYR A 48 -9.54 -1.78 -19.30
CA TYR A 48 -8.56 -0.70 -19.24
C TYR A 48 -9.02 0.49 -20.08
N THR A 49 -8.89 1.70 -19.52
CA THR A 49 -9.12 2.95 -20.23
C THR A 49 -7.85 3.80 -20.09
N PRO A 50 -7.17 4.13 -21.19
CA PRO A 50 -5.96 4.95 -21.15
C PRO A 50 -6.25 6.40 -20.74
N GLN A 51 -5.18 7.16 -20.44
CA GLN A 51 -5.25 8.59 -20.10
C GLN A 51 -6.07 8.85 -18.82
N THR A 52 -5.93 7.99 -17.84
CA THR A 52 -6.54 8.18 -16.52
C THR A 52 -6.15 9.55 -15.93
N PRO A 53 -7.01 10.18 -15.12
CA PRO A 53 -6.64 11.44 -14.46
C PRO A 53 -5.56 11.23 -13.41
N LYS A 54 -4.67 12.21 -13.25
CA LYS A 54 -3.69 12.22 -12.15
C LYS A 54 -4.41 12.54 -10.84
N ARG A 55 -4.66 11.52 -10.02
CA ARG A 55 -5.29 11.62 -8.71
C ARG A 55 -5.02 10.41 -7.85
N SER A 56 -5.00 10.61 -6.53
CA SER A 56 -4.79 9.56 -5.53
C SER A 56 -6.07 9.14 -4.81
N ASP A 57 -7.06 10.02 -4.76
CA ASP A 57 -8.38 9.69 -4.22
C ASP A 57 -9.33 9.31 -5.36
N LEU A 58 -9.75 8.05 -5.34
CA LEU A 58 -10.65 7.45 -6.34
C LEU A 58 -12.05 7.19 -5.75
N THR A 59 -12.32 7.62 -4.50
CA THR A 59 -13.55 7.26 -3.76
C THR A 59 -14.71 8.22 -3.99
N SER A 60 -14.48 9.38 -4.62
CA SER A 60 -15.48 10.45 -4.73
C SER A 60 -16.82 9.97 -5.27
N GLY A 61 -17.88 10.14 -4.48
CA GLY A 61 -19.25 9.77 -4.84
C GLY A 61 -19.52 8.27 -4.89
N LEU A 62 -18.67 7.44 -4.28
CA LEU A 62 -18.79 5.99 -4.26
C LEU A 62 -19.03 5.47 -2.84
N SER A 63 -19.82 4.40 -2.74
CA SER A 63 -20.03 3.65 -1.50
C SER A 63 -19.25 2.35 -1.52
N GLY A 64 -18.87 1.86 -0.35
CA GLY A 64 -18.11 0.62 -0.16
C GLY A 64 -17.05 0.76 0.91
N GLN A 65 -16.35 -0.32 1.16
CA GLN A 65 -15.24 -0.32 2.10
C GLN A 65 -14.06 0.45 1.51
N VAL A 66 -13.64 1.50 2.19
CA VAL A 66 -12.47 2.29 1.76
C VAL A 66 -11.22 1.44 1.89
N LEU A 67 -10.44 1.40 0.82
CA LEU A 67 -9.15 0.74 0.74
C LEU A 67 -8.06 1.80 0.51
N VAL A 68 -7.07 1.84 1.38
CA VAL A 68 -5.83 2.57 1.14
C VAL A 68 -4.78 1.58 0.68
N LEU A 69 -4.36 1.71 -0.57
CA LEU A 69 -3.27 0.94 -1.14
C LEU A 69 -2.02 1.82 -1.19
N GLU A 70 -0.96 1.36 -0.57
CA GLU A 70 0.34 2.03 -0.59
C GLU A 70 1.46 1.04 -0.86
N GLY A 71 2.63 1.54 -1.22
CA GLY A 71 3.80 0.72 -1.48
C GLY A 71 4.89 1.49 -2.19
N ARG A 72 5.86 0.77 -2.71
CA ARG A 72 7.00 1.32 -3.45
C ARG A 72 7.13 0.68 -4.82
N VAL A 73 7.77 1.39 -5.71
CA VAL A 73 8.29 0.85 -6.96
C VAL A 73 9.82 0.77 -6.83
N LEU A 74 10.33 -0.42 -6.97
CA LEU A 74 11.74 -0.78 -6.76
C LEU A 74 12.32 -1.39 -8.03
N ASN A 75 13.62 -1.33 -8.20
CA ASN A 75 14.33 -2.18 -9.17
C ASN A 75 14.69 -3.54 -8.54
N THR A 76 15.28 -4.43 -9.32
CA THR A 76 15.74 -5.76 -8.86
C THR A 76 16.91 -5.73 -7.87
N GLN A 77 17.50 -4.58 -7.61
CA GLN A 77 18.48 -4.36 -6.53
C GLN A 77 17.82 -3.72 -5.29
N CYS A 78 16.47 -3.71 -5.22
CA CYS A 78 15.69 -3.12 -4.14
C CYS A 78 15.87 -1.60 -3.97
N GLN A 79 16.38 -0.93 -5.00
CA GLN A 79 16.52 0.52 -4.98
C GLN A 79 15.22 1.18 -5.45
N PRO A 80 14.80 2.29 -4.83
CA PRO A 80 13.58 2.98 -5.20
C PRO A 80 13.67 3.60 -6.60
N ILE A 81 12.59 3.47 -7.37
CA ILE A 81 12.44 4.13 -8.66
C ILE A 81 11.55 5.36 -8.46
N ALA A 82 12.17 6.53 -8.45
CA ALA A 82 11.46 7.80 -8.39
C ALA A 82 10.77 8.11 -9.73
N ASN A 83 9.67 8.86 -9.66
CA ASN A 83 8.91 9.31 -10.83
C ASN A 83 8.43 8.16 -11.74
N ALA A 84 8.27 6.95 -11.18
CA ALA A 84 7.59 5.87 -11.87
C ALA A 84 6.08 6.14 -11.91
N ILE A 85 5.46 5.94 -13.07
CA ILE A 85 4.00 6.01 -13.17
C ILE A 85 3.39 4.74 -12.58
N VAL A 86 2.38 4.90 -11.73
CA VAL A 86 1.50 3.84 -11.23
C VAL A 86 0.08 4.21 -11.62
N ASP A 87 -0.53 3.42 -12.50
CA ASP A 87 -1.89 3.63 -13.01
C ASP A 87 -2.79 2.50 -12.51
N LEU A 88 -3.78 2.85 -11.70
CA LEU A 88 -4.66 1.94 -10.98
C LEU A 88 -6.07 1.98 -11.57
N TRP A 89 -6.69 0.80 -11.75
CA TRP A 89 -8.12 0.69 -12.01
C TRP A 89 -8.74 -0.55 -11.36
N GLY A 90 -10.03 -0.47 -11.10
CA GLY A 90 -10.80 -1.55 -10.51
C GLY A 90 -12.30 -1.36 -10.71
N CYS A 91 -13.08 -2.37 -10.32
CA CYS A 91 -14.53 -2.28 -10.21
C CYS A 91 -14.95 -1.69 -8.85
N ASP A 92 -16.24 -1.36 -8.74
CA ASP A 92 -16.85 -0.96 -7.47
C ASP A 92 -17.07 -2.18 -6.53
N ALA A 93 -17.61 -1.92 -5.34
CA ALA A 93 -17.90 -2.95 -4.34
C ALA A 93 -18.92 -4.00 -4.82
N GLN A 94 -19.66 -3.73 -5.88
CA GLN A 94 -20.62 -4.64 -6.51
C GLN A 94 -20.06 -5.36 -7.73
N GLY A 95 -18.81 -5.12 -8.10
CA GLY A 95 -18.15 -5.75 -9.25
C GLY A 95 -18.40 -5.04 -10.59
N ASN A 96 -18.88 -3.78 -10.60
CA ASN A 96 -19.15 -3.05 -11.84
C ASN A 96 -17.97 -2.14 -12.21
N TYR A 97 -17.52 -2.22 -13.47
CA TYR A 97 -16.53 -1.30 -14.03
C TYR A 97 -17.19 -0.08 -14.65
N ASP A 98 -16.62 1.09 -14.44
CA ASP A 98 -16.98 2.29 -15.20
C ASP A 98 -16.24 2.28 -16.56
N ASN A 99 -17.01 1.91 -17.61
CA ASN A 99 -16.48 1.85 -18.99
C ASN A 99 -16.77 3.11 -19.81
N LYS A 100 -17.30 4.18 -19.17
CA LYS A 100 -17.62 5.45 -19.84
C LYS A 100 -16.84 6.63 -19.29
N GLY A 101 -16.38 6.53 -18.05
CA GLY A 101 -15.65 7.57 -17.34
C GLY A 101 -14.41 7.03 -16.64
N PHE A 102 -14.05 7.71 -15.55
CA PHE A 102 -12.85 7.39 -14.79
C PHE A 102 -13.14 7.08 -13.31
N LYS A 103 -14.32 6.57 -12.95
CA LYS A 103 -14.57 6.10 -11.59
C LYS A 103 -13.61 4.96 -11.27
N LEU A 104 -13.01 5.00 -10.07
CA LEU A 104 -12.03 4.01 -9.61
C LEU A 104 -10.84 3.82 -10.56
N ARG A 105 -10.45 4.91 -11.24
CA ARG A 105 -9.32 4.95 -12.18
C ARG A 105 -8.49 6.20 -11.90
N GLY A 106 -7.18 6.06 -11.88
CA GLY A 106 -6.28 7.19 -11.74
C GLY A 106 -4.83 6.77 -11.69
N HIS A 107 -3.95 7.72 -12.01
CA HIS A 107 -2.51 7.48 -11.92
C HIS A 107 -1.83 8.46 -10.98
N GLN A 108 -0.66 8.07 -10.52
CA GLN A 108 0.30 8.86 -9.77
C GLN A 108 1.71 8.63 -10.27
N PHE A 109 2.62 9.48 -9.81
CA PHE A 109 4.05 9.25 -9.93
C PHE A 109 4.64 9.02 -8.55
N THR A 110 5.58 8.09 -8.44
CA THR A 110 6.27 7.82 -7.18
C THR A 110 7.13 9.01 -6.75
N ASP A 111 7.29 9.15 -5.43
CA ASP A 111 8.19 10.13 -4.84
C ASP A 111 9.67 9.70 -4.95
N SER A 112 10.59 10.49 -4.36
CA SER A 112 12.02 10.20 -4.35
C SER A 112 12.41 8.90 -3.65
N GLN A 113 11.51 8.34 -2.83
CA GLN A 113 11.67 7.05 -2.15
C GLN A 113 10.91 5.92 -2.85
N GLY A 114 10.45 6.15 -4.09
CA GLY A 114 9.67 5.20 -4.86
C GLY A 114 8.25 4.98 -4.36
N ARG A 115 7.75 5.77 -3.42
CA ARG A 115 6.46 5.54 -2.75
C ARG A 115 5.29 6.06 -3.58
N PHE A 116 4.20 5.30 -3.55
CA PHE A 116 2.88 5.70 -4.07
C PHE A 116 1.80 5.43 -3.01
N ARG A 117 0.65 6.07 -3.16
CA ARG A 117 -0.51 5.85 -2.28
C ARG A 117 -1.80 6.19 -3.00
N PHE A 118 -2.75 5.25 -3.00
CA PHE A 118 -4.12 5.44 -3.49
C PHE A 118 -5.13 5.24 -2.36
N GLN A 119 -6.20 6.01 -2.41
CA GLN A 119 -7.42 5.72 -1.68
C GLN A 119 -8.48 5.31 -2.69
N THR A 120 -9.03 4.11 -2.55
CA THR A 120 -10.00 3.52 -3.48
C THR A 120 -11.08 2.76 -2.69
N ILE A 121 -11.96 2.06 -3.37
CA ILE A 121 -12.90 1.13 -2.77
C ILE A 121 -12.38 -0.29 -2.94
N LYS A 122 -12.48 -1.13 -1.90
CA LYS A 122 -12.21 -2.56 -2.03
C LYS A 122 -13.16 -3.13 -3.09
N PRO A 123 -12.64 -3.69 -4.21
CA PRO A 123 -13.49 -4.17 -5.29
C PRO A 123 -14.32 -5.38 -4.86
N GLY A 124 -15.47 -5.55 -5.46
CA GLY A 124 -16.26 -6.78 -5.37
C GLY A 124 -15.77 -7.84 -6.36
N ALA A 125 -16.21 -9.07 -6.15
CA ALA A 125 -16.07 -10.11 -7.16
C ALA A 125 -16.99 -9.82 -8.35
N TYR A 126 -16.56 -10.11 -9.57
CA TYR A 126 -17.35 -9.88 -10.76
C TYR A 126 -17.42 -11.11 -11.68
N GLY A 127 -18.32 -11.07 -12.66
CA GLY A 127 -18.55 -12.16 -13.60
C GLY A 127 -19.85 -12.91 -13.30
N ASN A 128 -20.02 -14.08 -13.90
CA ASN A 128 -21.20 -14.91 -13.79
C ASN A 128 -20.86 -16.31 -13.26
N SER A 129 -21.84 -17.21 -13.23
CA SER A 129 -21.65 -18.58 -12.72
C SER A 129 -20.60 -19.40 -13.47
N SER A 130 -20.35 -19.09 -14.75
CA SER A 130 -19.38 -19.82 -15.59
C SER A 130 -17.98 -19.20 -15.59
N PHE A 131 -17.88 -17.93 -15.22
CA PHE A 131 -16.63 -17.19 -15.17
C PHE A 131 -16.70 -16.13 -14.09
N ARG A 132 -16.19 -16.46 -12.91
CA ARG A 132 -16.21 -15.55 -11.78
C ARG A 132 -14.79 -15.19 -11.37
N ARG A 133 -14.54 -13.90 -11.27
CA ARG A 133 -13.25 -13.36 -10.84
C ARG A 133 -13.31 -12.99 -9.36
N THR A 134 -12.27 -13.36 -8.64
CA THR A 134 -12.05 -12.91 -7.26
C THR A 134 -11.85 -11.38 -7.21
N PRO A 135 -12.14 -10.71 -6.08
CA PRO A 135 -11.80 -9.29 -5.91
C PRO A 135 -10.34 -9.01 -6.25
N HIS A 136 -10.08 -8.05 -7.15
CA HIS A 136 -8.73 -7.66 -7.53
C HIS A 136 -8.67 -6.23 -8.05
N LEU A 137 -7.49 -5.65 -7.99
CA LEU A 137 -7.15 -4.38 -8.61
C LEU A 137 -6.21 -4.62 -9.79
N HIS A 138 -6.37 -3.87 -10.86
CA HIS A 138 -5.43 -3.83 -11.95
C HIS A 138 -4.45 -2.68 -11.79
N VAL A 139 -3.21 -2.90 -12.19
CA VAL A 139 -2.16 -1.87 -12.12
C VAL A 139 -1.26 -1.94 -13.34
N LYS A 140 -0.93 -0.76 -13.89
CA LYS A 140 0.21 -0.59 -14.80
C LYS A 140 1.29 0.19 -14.07
N VAL A 141 2.52 -0.27 -14.18
CA VAL A 141 3.67 0.41 -13.57
C VAL A 141 4.80 0.52 -14.58
N GLN A 142 5.42 1.70 -14.66
CA GLN A 142 6.59 1.91 -15.49
C GLN A 142 7.50 2.98 -14.89
N GLY A 143 8.76 2.64 -14.71
CA GLY A 143 9.84 3.57 -14.38
C GLY A 143 10.69 3.91 -15.60
N GLN A 144 11.57 4.88 -15.45
CA GLN A 144 12.57 5.17 -16.46
C GLN A 144 13.49 3.94 -16.65
N GLY A 145 13.71 3.55 -17.89
CA GLY A 145 14.58 2.39 -18.21
C GLY A 145 13.99 1.03 -17.85
N THR A 146 12.67 0.93 -17.56
CA THR A 146 12.00 -0.34 -17.29
C THR A 146 10.98 -0.66 -18.40
N PRO A 147 10.68 -1.93 -18.66
CA PRO A 147 9.51 -2.31 -19.44
C PRO A 147 8.23 -1.96 -18.69
N LEU A 148 7.14 -1.71 -19.42
CA LEU A 148 5.81 -1.54 -18.81
C LEU A 148 5.39 -2.85 -18.15
N LEU A 149 5.13 -2.84 -16.85
CA LEU A 149 4.47 -3.91 -16.12
C LEU A 149 2.94 -3.71 -16.20
N THR A 150 2.21 -4.75 -16.58
CA THR A 150 0.75 -4.85 -16.37
C THR A 150 0.54 -6.03 -15.43
N THR A 151 -0.19 -5.82 -14.34
CA THR A 151 -0.43 -6.84 -13.34
C THR A 151 -1.77 -6.66 -12.64
N GLN A 152 -2.10 -7.57 -11.72
CA GLN A 152 -3.27 -7.51 -10.87
C GLN A 152 -2.84 -7.73 -9.42
N LEU A 153 -3.54 -7.12 -8.47
CA LEU A 153 -3.33 -7.33 -7.05
C LEU A 153 -4.55 -8.01 -6.45
N TYR A 154 -4.33 -9.02 -5.64
CA TYR A 154 -5.36 -9.83 -5.01
C TYR A 154 -5.39 -9.62 -3.50
N PHE A 155 -6.50 -9.97 -2.88
CA PHE A 155 -6.69 -9.84 -1.44
C PHE A 155 -6.59 -11.20 -0.75
N PRO A 156 -5.97 -11.29 0.44
CA PRO A 156 -5.99 -12.51 1.22
C PRO A 156 -7.42 -12.86 1.66
N ASP A 157 -7.63 -14.12 2.01
CA ASP A 157 -8.88 -14.64 2.58
C ASP A 157 -10.13 -14.51 1.69
N GLU A 158 -9.96 -14.22 0.41
CA GLU A 158 -11.07 -14.21 -0.54
C GLU A 158 -11.44 -15.65 -0.97
N PRO A 159 -12.69 -16.09 -0.74
CA PRO A 159 -13.09 -17.47 -1.01
C PRO A 159 -12.94 -17.90 -2.48
N LEU A 160 -12.95 -16.92 -3.38
CA LEU A 160 -12.85 -17.17 -4.83
C LEU A 160 -11.40 -17.26 -5.33
N ASN A 161 -10.39 -16.97 -4.53
CA ASN A 161 -9.00 -17.00 -4.97
C ASN A 161 -8.62 -18.32 -5.63
N GLN A 162 -8.96 -19.45 -5.02
CA GLN A 162 -8.63 -20.78 -5.54
C GLN A 162 -9.48 -21.21 -6.76
N GLN A 163 -10.52 -20.46 -7.08
CA GLN A 163 -11.41 -20.76 -8.22
C GLN A 163 -11.14 -19.84 -9.41
N ASP A 164 -10.39 -18.76 -9.21
CA ASP A 164 -10.02 -17.79 -10.24
C ASP A 164 -8.74 -18.27 -10.96
N GLY A 165 -8.86 -18.66 -12.22
CA GLY A 165 -7.74 -19.18 -13.01
C GLY A 165 -6.60 -18.17 -13.26
N PHE A 166 -6.79 -16.90 -12.93
CA PHE A 166 -5.76 -15.86 -13.01
C PHE A 166 -5.13 -15.54 -11.65
N TYR A 167 -5.66 -16.09 -10.56
CA TYR A 167 -5.11 -15.85 -9.24
C TYR A 167 -3.65 -16.28 -9.14
N ASN A 168 -2.83 -15.38 -8.60
CA ASN A 168 -1.42 -15.66 -8.33
C ASN A 168 -1.10 -15.22 -6.89
N PRO A 169 -0.70 -16.14 -5.99
CA PRO A 169 -0.40 -15.82 -4.60
C PRO A 169 0.77 -14.84 -4.43
N ALA A 170 1.70 -14.74 -5.40
CA ALA A 170 2.77 -13.74 -5.38
C ALA A 170 2.27 -12.30 -5.56
N LEU A 171 0.99 -12.11 -5.90
CA LEU A 171 0.35 -10.82 -6.11
C LEU A 171 -0.67 -10.47 -5.01
N LEU A 172 -0.61 -11.14 -3.88
CA LEU A 172 -1.41 -10.81 -2.70
C LEU A 172 -0.89 -9.53 -2.05
N VAL A 173 -1.82 -8.60 -1.80
CA VAL A 173 -1.51 -7.44 -0.95
C VAL A 173 -1.34 -7.89 0.50
N GLN A 174 -0.49 -7.21 1.23
CA GLN A 174 -0.39 -7.35 2.68
C GLN A 174 -1.45 -6.45 3.33
N ILE A 175 -2.29 -7.03 4.19
CA ILE A 175 -3.30 -6.27 4.92
C ILE A 175 -2.71 -5.82 6.26
N GLY A 176 -2.70 -4.50 6.47
CA GLY A 176 -2.34 -3.89 7.75
C GLY A 176 -3.52 -3.73 8.70
N GLU A 177 -3.31 -2.99 9.77
CA GLU A 177 -4.37 -2.72 10.74
C GLU A 177 -5.49 -1.90 10.10
N SER A 178 -6.71 -2.42 10.17
CA SER A 178 -7.90 -1.70 9.74
C SER A 178 -8.36 -0.73 10.82
N LYS A 179 -8.60 0.54 10.44
CA LYS A 179 -9.17 1.56 11.34
C LYS A 179 -10.57 1.93 10.85
N ALA A 180 -11.58 1.78 11.70
CA ALA A 180 -12.98 2.02 11.36
C ALA A 180 -13.41 1.23 10.10
N GLN A 181 -13.81 1.92 9.03
CA GLN A 181 -14.24 1.31 7.77
C GLN A 181 -13.16 1.32 6.69
N THR A 182 -11.90 1.60 7.06
CA THR A 182 -10.77 1.68 6.12
C THR A 182 -9.87 0.47 6.28
N VAL A 183 -9.60 -0.22 5.19
CA VAL A 183 -8.59 -1.27 5.09
C VAL A 183 -7.30 -0.65 4.60
N LEU A 184 -6.20 -0.92 5.30
CA LEU A 184 -4.86 -0.58 4.83
C LEU A 184 -4.27 -1.80 4.12
N ALA A 185 -3.79 -1.60 2.90
CA ALA A 185 -3.13 -2.63 2.13
C ALA A 185 -1.81 -2.10 1.59
N SER A 186 -0.82 -2.97 1.47
CA SER A 186 0.47 -2.60 0.89
C SER A 186 0.95 -3.63 -0.13
N PHE A 187 1.68 -3.13 -1.14
CA PHE A 187 2.35 -3.96 -2.14
C PHE A 187 3.53 -3.20 -2.76
N ASP A 188 4.71 -3.82 -2.78
CA ASP A 188 5.89 -3.26 -3.46
C ASP A 188 6.03 -3.89 -4.86
N PHE A 189 6.16 -3.05 -5.90
CA PHE A 189 6.41 -3.50 -7.27
C PHE A 189 7.91 -3.55 -7.52
N VAL A 190 8.40 -4.67 -8.01
CA VAL A 190 9.80 -4.84 -8.44
C VAL A 190 9.84 -4.87 -9.98
N LEU A 191 10.54 -3.92 -10.58
CA LEU A 191 10.67 -3.79 -12.02
C LEU A 191 12.07 -4.19 -12.48
N PRO A 192 12.21 -5.08 -13.49
CA PRO A 192 13.50 -5.37 -14.10
C PRO A 192 13.98 -4.16 -14.92
N ALA A 193 15.27 -4.05 -15.12
CA ALA A 193 15.82 -3.14 -16.12
C ALA A 193 15.34 -3.58 -17.52
N ARG A 194 15.21 -2.62 -18.45
CA ARG A 194 14.98 -2.95 -19.86
C ARG A 194 16.26 -3.64 -20.38
N SER A 195 16.10 -4.83 -20.94
CA SER A 195 17.20 -5.46 -21.67
C SER A 195 17.53 -4.56 -22.88
N GLU A 196 18.80 -4.15 -22.99
CA GLU A 196 19.30 -3.57 -24.22
C GLU A 196 19.24 -4.68 -25.29
N GLY A 197 18.36 -4.51 -26.28
CA GLY A 197 18.20 -5.40 -27.41
C GLY A 197 19.20 -5.10 -28.53
#